data_ee09ed4ad9e78e84b22f8349b879a4f5
#
_entry.id   ee09ed4ad9e78e84b22f8349b879a4f5
#
_cell.length_a   1.000
_cell.length_b   1.000
_cell.length_c   1.000
_cell.angle_alpha   90.00
_cell.angle_beta   90.00
_cell.angle_gamma   90.00
#
_symmetry.space_group_name_H-M   'P 1'
#
loop_
_entity.id
_entity.type
_entity.pdbx_description
1 polymer ?
#
loop_
_entity_poly.entity_id
_entity_poly.type
_entity_poly.pdbx_seq_one_letter_code
_entity_poly.pdbx_strand_id
1 'polypeptide(L)'
;TLAHANGSLFTVGVNPMSLGVLAPPGDYGADIVSGDTQPLGVHMNYGGGSCGFVAVRDVEEHIAELPPLMTSIADLEEGDGFGFNVFAWAERLSYAARENAKEYTGTATALWSTANAVYMALMGPQGMKEIGETILQKSHYAKKLISGIPGVKTPFNAVHFNEFVVNFDDTGKTVSEINAALLKRRILGGKDLSEEFPHLGQSALYCISEVHTAKDLKKLAKSLKEVIP
;
A
#
# COMPACT_ATOMS: atom_id res chain seq x y z
N THR A 1 -17.16 -1.42 -15.39
CA THR A 1 -16.24 -0.28 -15.23
C THR A 1 -15.98 0.41 -16.57
N LEU A 2 -15.47 1.65 -16.55
CA LEU A 2 -15.02 2.34 -17.79
C LEU A 2 -13.87 1.59 -18.48
N ALA A 3 -13.01 0.93 -17.72
CA ALA A 3 -11.95 0.09 -18.26
C ALA A 3 -12.52 -1.04 -19.13
N HIS A 4 -13.42 -1.83 -18.59
CA HIS A 4 -14.04 -2.95 -19.29
C HIS A 4 -14.83 -2.51 -20.53
N ALA A 5 -15.51 -1.37 -20.47
CA ALA A 5 -16.22 -0.81 -21.62
C ALA A 5 -15.28 -0.48 -22.81
N ASN A 6 -13.99 -0.32 -22.56
CA ASN A 6 -12.95 -0.07 -23.55
C ASN A 6 -12.03 -1.29 -23.80
N GLY A 7 -12.41 -2.48 -23.35
CA GLY A 7 -11.64 -3.71 -23.52
C GLY A 7 -10.33 -3.74 -22.71
N SER A 8 -10.22 -2.92 -21.64
CA SER A 8 -9.02 -2.84 -20.81
C SER A 8 -9.23 -3.57 -19.48
N LEU A 9 -8.15 -4.12 -18.94
CA LEU A 9 -8.14 -4.70 -17.59
C LEU A 9 -8.17 -3.58 -16.53
N PHE A 10 -8.84 -3.85 -15.43
CA PHE A 10 -8.88 -2.98 -14.27
C PHE A 10 -7.96 -3.53 -13.16
N THR A 11 -6.79 -2.92 -13.03
CA THR A 11 -5.80 -3.29 -12.01
C THR A 11 -5.85 -2.32 -10.84
N VAL A 12 -5.81 -2.84 -9.61
CA VAL A 12 -5.84 -2.06 -8.37
C VAL A 12 -4.63 -2.36 -7.51
N GLY A 13 -3.84 -1.32 -7.23
CA GLY A 13 -2.84 -1.35 -6.15
C GLY A 13 -3.51 -1.02 -4.82
N VAL A 14 -3.36 -1.86 -3.81
CA VAL A 14 -4.03 -1.68 -2.52
C VAL A 14 -3.07 -1.78 -1.34
N ASN A 15 -3.24 -0.88 -0.38
CA ASN A 15 -2.64 -1.05 0.93
C ASN A 15 -3.47 -2.07 1.73
N PRO A 16 -2.92 -3.22 2.15
CA PRO A 16 -3.69 -4.27 2.80
C PRO A 16 -4.36 -3.84 4.11
N MET A 17 -3.84 -2.82 4.79
CA MET A 17 -4.48 -2.27 6.00
C MET A 17 -5.82 -1.59 5.70
N SER A 18 -6.01 -1.11 4.46
CA SER A 18 -7.26 -0.50 4.04
C SER A 18 -8.41 -1.51 3.90
N LEU A 19 -8.08 -2.78 3.68
CA LEU A 19 -9.08 -3.85 3.51
C LEU A 19 -9.85 -4.16 4.79
N GLY A 20 -9.38 -3.68 5.94
CA GLY A 20 -10.17 -3.72 7.19
C GLY A 20 -11.39 -2.78 7.20
N VAL A 21 -11.43 -1.78 6.31
CA VAL A 21 -12.47 -0.72 6.30
C VAL A 21 -13.03 -0.41 4.91
N LEU A 22 -12.36 -0.83 3.84
CA LEU A 22 -12.79 -0.63 2.46
C LEU A 22 -13.21 -1.96 1.85
N ALA A 23 -14.15 -1.92 0.91
CA ALA A 23 -14.54 -3.08 0.15
C ALA A 23 -13.34 -3.67 -0.61
N PRO A 24 -13.22 -5.01 -0.67
CA PRO A 24 -12.18 -5.65 -1.46
C PRO A 24 -12.29 -5.26 -2.94
N PRO A 25 -11.16 -5.05 -3.64
CA PRO A 25 -11.20 -4.64 -5.04
C PRO A 25 -11.96 -5.58 -5.98
N GLY A 26 -12.02 -6.86 -5.67
CA GLY A 26 -12.84 -7.84 -6.40
C GLY A 26 -14.33 -7.48 -6.42
N ASP A 27 -14.86 -6.94 -5.32
CA ASP A 27 -16.29 -6.60 -5.19
C ASP A 27 -16.72 -5.45 -6.10
N TYR A 28 -15.78 -4.55 -6.46
CA TYR A 28 -16.07 -3.46 -7.39
C TYR A 28 -15.44 -3.65 -8.78
N GLY A 29 -15.03 -4.87 -9.09
CA GLY A 29 -14.74 -5.33 -10.44
C GLY A 29 -13.28 -5.27 -10.86
N ALA A 30 -12.32 -5.27 -9.94
CA ALA A 30 -10.91 -5.43 -10.29
C ALA A 30 -10.64 -6.79 -10.94
N ASP A 31 -9.80 -6.82 -11.96
CA ASP A 31 -9.32 -8.04 -12.61
C ASP A 31 -8.04 -8.53 -11.96
N ILE A 32 -7.17 -7.59 -11.59
CA ILE A 32 -5.89 -7.84 -10.93
C ILE A 32 -5.78 -6.93 -9.72
N VAL A 33 -5.36 -7.49 -8.60
CA VAL A 33 -5.09 -6.73 -7.36
C VAL A 33 -3.67 -7.05 -6.91
N SER A 34 -2.92 -6.04 -6.55
CA SER A 34 -1.57 -6.22 -6.00
C SER A 34 -1.32 -5.27 -4.84
N GLY A 35 -0.35 -5.60 -4.01
CA GLY A 35 0.03 -4.75 -2.90
C GLY A 35 1.28 -5.25 -2.19
N ASP A 36 1.83 -4.39 -1.36
CA ASP A 36 2.94 -4.70 -0.46
C ASP A 36 2.38 -5.17 0.89
N THR A 37 2.93 -6.25 1.42
CA THR A 37 2.49 -6.82 2.71
C THR A 37 3.39 -6.40 3.88
N GLN A 38 4.35 -5.52 3.69
CA GLN A 38 5.19 -5.01 4.76
C GLN A 38 4.39 -4.46 5.97
N PRO A 39 3.25 -3.76 5.80
CA PRO A 39 2.42 -3.32 6.92
C PRO A 39 1.82 -4.45 7.76
N LEU A 40 1.77 -5.67 7.25
CA LEU A 40 1.24 -6.85 7.95
C LEU A 40 2.30 -7.51 8.85
N GLY A 41 2.90 -6.72 9.74
CA GLY A 41 3.81 -7.22 10.78
C GLY A 41 5.26 -7.44 10.34
N VAL A 42 5.65 -6.99 9.16
CA VAL A 42 7.03 -7.06 8.70
C VAL A 42 7.76 -5.76 9.01
N HIS A 43 8.82 -5.82 9.81
CA HIS A 43 9.67 -4.67 10.11
C HIS A 43 10.42 -4.20 8.86
N MET A 44 10.89 -2.94 8.87
CA MET A 44 11.61 -2.34 7.73
C MET A 44 12.93 -3.04 7.37
N ASN A 45 13.53 -3.81 8.28
CA ASN A 45 14.73 -4.63 8.07
C ASN A 45 15.87 -3.90 7.33
N TYR A 46 16.07 -2.63 7.68
CA TYR A 46 17.06 -1.74 7.01
C TYR A 46 16.86 -1.62 5.48
N GLY A 47 15.62 -1.72 5.03
CA GLY A 47 15.27 -1.65 3.61
C GLY A 47 15.26 -2.99 2.87
N GLY A 48 15.39 -4.13 3.59
CA GLY A 48 15.33 -5.47 3.02
C GLY A 48 14.18 -6.31 3.59
N GLY A 49 13.80 -7.37 2.89
CA GLY A 49 12.86 -8.38 3.38
C GLY A 49 11.41 -7.92 3.44
N SER A 50 10.89 -7.36 2.37
CA SER A 50 9.45 -7.20 2.18
C SER A 50 8.91 -8.30 1.27
N CYS A 51 7.61 -8.54 1.31
CA CYS A 51 6.90 -9.35 0.35
C CYS A 51 5.62 -8.64 -0.10
N GLY A 52 5.05 -9.13 -1.19
CA GLY A 52 3.83 -8.59 -1.75
C GLY A 52 2.81 -9.69 -1.98
N PHE A 53 1.67 -9.31 -2.47
CA PHE A 53 0.63 -10.22 -2.95
C PHE A 53 0.12 -9.79 -4.30
N VAL A 54 -0.35 -10.75 -5.06
CA VAL A 54 -1.11 -10.57 -6.28
C VAL A 54 -2.33 -11.49 -6.20
N ALA A 55 -3.46 -10.98 -6.62
CA ALA A 55 -4.69 -11.74 -6.78
C ALA A 55 -5.29 -11.43 -8.16
N VAL A 56 -5.84 -12.42 -8.80
CA VAL A 56 -6.49 -12.29 -10.12
C VAL A 56 -7.87 -12.90 -10.07
N ARG A 57 -8.71 -12.60 -11.03
CA ARG A 57 -9.98 -13.31 -11.21
C ARG A 57 -9.71 -14.78 -11.51
N ASP A 58 -10.60 -15.64 -11.02
CA ASP A 58 -10.57 -17.08 -11.26
C ASP A 58 -11.03 -17.40 -12.70
N VAL A 59 -10.18 -17.01 -13.64
CA VAL A 59 -10.29 -17.35 -15.07
C VAL A 59 -8.94 -17.85 -15.56
N GLU A 60 -8.95 -18.89 -16.38
CA GLU A 60 -7.74 -19.59 -16.81
C GLU A 60 -6.70 -18.66 -17.44
N GLU A 61 -7.13 -17.71 -18.27
CA GLU A 61 -6.26 -16.73 -18.90
C GLU A 61 -5.44 -15.90 -17.89
N HIS A 62 -6.06 -15.45 -16.80
CA HIS A 62 -5.38 -14.68 -15.76
C HIS A 62 -4.51 -15.56 -14.87
N ILE A 63 -5.02 -16.73 -14.49
CA ILE A 63 -4.28 -17.68 -13.63
C ILE A 63 -3.01 -18.14 -14.32
N ALA A 64 -3.07 -18.39 -15.64
CA ALA A 64 -1.93 -18.80 -16.45
C ALA A 64 -0.78 -17.76 -16.48
N GLU A 65 -1.05 -16.50 -16.17
CA GLU A 65 -0.03 -15.44 -16.09
C GLU A 65 0.61 -15.30 -14.69
N LEU A 66 0.08 -16.00 -13.69
CA LEU A 66 0.68 -16.02 -12.35
C LEU A 66 2.00 -16.82 -12.34
N PRO A 67 2.82 -16.72 -11.26
CA PRO A 67 4.03 -17.52 -11.13
C PRO A 67 3.79 -19.01 -11.37
N PRO A 68 4.69 -19.72 -12.04
CA PRO A 68 4.43 -21.05 -12.59
C PRO A 68 4.33 -22.16 -11.53
N LEU A 69 4.67 -21.90 -10.28
CA LEU A 69 4.60 -22.87 -9.18
C LEU A 69 3.86 -22.25 -8.01
N MET A 70 2.64 -22.70 -7.77
CA MET A 70 1.82 -22.24 -6.66
C MET A 70 1.37 -23.40 -5.79
N THR A 71 1.37 -23.20 -4.48
CA THR A 71 0.76 -24.12 -3.52
C THR A 71 -0.55 -23.54 -3.04
N SER A 72 -1.61 -24.32 -3.07
CA SER A 72 -2.95 -23.92 -2.64
C SER A 72 -3.54 -24.93 -1.66
N ILE A 73 -4.64 -24.54 -1.04
CA ILE A 73 -5.50 -25.42 -0.26
C ILE A 73 -6.75 -25.66 -1.10
N ALA A 74 -7.14 -26.91 -1.24
CA ALA A 74 -8.34 -27.33 -1.94
C ALA A 74 -9.16 -28.28 -1.09
N ASP A 75 -10.45 -28.35 -1.36
CA ASP A 75 -11.33 -29.35 -0.77
C ASP A 75 -10.86 -30.76 -1.18
N LEU A 76 -11.04 -31.72 -0.31
CA LEU A 76 -10.80 -33.14 -0.63
C LEU A 76 -11.88 -33.63 -1.60
N GLU A 77 -11.50 -34.49 -2.55
CA GLU A 77 -12.45 -35.13 -3.48
C GLU A 77 -13.43 -36.06 -2.74
N GLU A 78 -13.01 -36.61 -1.63
CA GLU A 78 -13.82 -37.50 -0.80
C GLU A 78 -13.69 -37.09 0.68
N GLY A 79 -14.83 -37.00 1.37
CA GLY A 79 -14.92 -36.64 2.79
C GLY A 79 -14.89 -35.12 3.04
N ASP A 80 -15.04 -34.77 4.32
CA ASP A 80 -14.97 -33.37 4.78
C ASP A 80 -13.54 -33.03 5.14
N GLY A 81 -12.98 -31.96 4.54
CA GLY A 81 -11.66 -31.44 4.88
C GLY A 81 -10.93 -30.78 3.73
N PHE A 82 -9.68 -30.42 3.99
CA PHE A 82 -8.84 -29.71 3.03
C PHE A 82 -7.53 -30.47 2.80
N GLY A 83 -7.03 -30.38 1.59
CA GLY A 83 -5.72 -30.87 1.19
C GLY A 83 -4.85 -29.78 0.60
N PHE A 84 -3.54 -30.04 0.53
CA PHE A 84 -2.64 -29.18 -0.23
C PHE A 84 -2.63 -29.60 -1.69
N ASN A 85 -2.75 -28.61 -2.57
CA ASN A 85 -2.60 -28.79 -4.00
C ASN A 85 -1.37 -27.98 -4.48
N VAL A 86 -0.63 -28.55 -5.42
CA VAL A 86 0.46 -27.84 -6.10
C VAL A 86 0.08 -27.67 -7.55
N PHE A 87 -0.08 -26.42 -7.94
CA PHE A 87 -0.38 -26.05 -9.31
C PHE A 87 0.92 -25.63 -10.02
N ALA A 88 1.24 -26.27 -11.12
CA ALA A 88 2.46 -26.00 -11.88
C ALA A 88 2.19 -26.02 -13.39
N TRP A 89 2.44 -24.92 -14.04
CA TRP A 89 2.49 -24.83 -15.51
C TRP A 89 3.89 -25.23 -15.98
N ALA A 90 4.08 -26.51 -16.34
CA ALA A 90 5.39 -27.04 -16.70
C ALA A 90 6.03 -26.28 -17.87
N GLU A 91 5.24 -25.86 -18.87
CA GLU A 91 5.70 -25.08 -20.01
C GLU A 91 6.18 -23.67 -19.68
N ARG A 92 5.90 -23.18 -18.46
CA ARG A 92 6.35 -21.87 -17.99
C ARG A 92 7.53 -21.93 -17.02
N LEU A 93 8.00 -23.11 -16.72
CA LEU A 93 9.18 -23.31 -15.92
C LEU A 93 10.44 -23.14 -16.78
N SER A 94 11.43 -22.40 -16.31
CA SER A 94 12.63 -22.05 -17.07
C SER A 94 13.47 -23.24 -17.52
N TYR A 95 13.33 -24.39 -16.84
CA TYR A 95 14.02 -25.61 -17.23
C TYR A 95 13.22 -26.49 -18.21
N ALA A 96 11.91 -26.23 -18.39
CA ALA A 96 11.05 -26.99 -19.31
C ALA A 96 10.89 -26.30 -20.67
N ALA A 97 10.60 -25.00 -20.66
CA ALA A 97 10.40 -24.20 -21.87
C ALA A 97 10.90 -22.78 -21.63
N ARG A 98 12.19 -22.58 -21.82
CA ARG A 98 12.89 -21.35 -21.41
C ARG A 98 12.35 -20.10 -22.09
N GLU A 99 11.97 -20.19 -23.34
CA GLU A 99 11.40 -19.08 -24.15
C GLU A 99 10.02 -18.63 -23.66
N ASN A 100 9.30 -19.50 -22.97
CA ASN A 100 7.97 -19.25 -22.42
C ASN A 100 7.99 -19.08 -20.89
N ALA A 101 9.17 -19.18 -20.26
CA ALA A 101 9.28 -19.12 -18.81
C ALA A 101 8.84 -17.74 -18.28
N LYS A 102 8.16 -17.76 -17.15
CA LYS A 102 7.87 -16.57 -16.36
C LYS A 102 8.92 -16.44 -15.26
N GLU A 103 9.38 -15.22 -15.03
CA GLU A 103 10.32 -14.93 -13.97
C GLU A 103 9.59 -14.87 -12.62
N TYR A 104 10.20 -15.41 -11.58
CA TYR A 104 9.71 -15.36 -10.20
C TYR A 104 10.87 -15.54 -9.21
N THR A 105 10.70 -15.03 -7.99
CA THR A 105 11.74 -15.09 -6.95
C THR A 105 11.78 -16.40 -6.18
N GLY A 106 10.91 -17.34 -6.50
CA GLY A 106 10.78 -18.62 -5.79
C GLY A 106 10.34 -18.44 -4.34
N THR A 107 11.00 -19.13 -3.42
CA THR A 107 10.66 -19.11 -1.99
C THR A 107 11.34 -17.99 -1.20
N ALA A 108 11.96 -17.01 -1.87
CA ALA A 108 12.76 -15.97 -1.21
C ALA A 108 11.99 -15.16 -0.14
N THR A 109 10.68 -14.99 -0.30
CA THR A 109 9.83 -14.25 0.63
C THR A 109 8.90 -15.12 1.47
N ALA A 110 9.03 -16.44 1.43
CA ALA A 110 8.13 -17.38 2.13
C ALA A 110 8.09 -17.14 3.65
N LEU A 111 9.22 -16.83 4.27
CA LEU A 111 9.27 -16.53 5.70
C LEU A 111 8.45 -15.29 6.06
N TRP A 112 8.46 -14.27 5.20
CA TRP A 112 7.70 -13.04 5.40
C TRP A 112 6.20 -13.29 5.26
N SER A 113 5.77 -14.14 4.33
CA SER A 113 4.36 -14.52 4.22
C SER A 113 3.86 -15.25 5.46
N THR A 114 4.70 -16.07 6.10
CA THR A 114 4.40 -16.69 7.38
C THR A 114 4.22 -15.62 8.48
N ALA A 115 5.11 -14.62 8.55
CA ALA A 115 4.96 -13.52 9.49
C ALA A 115 3.65 -12.74 9.28
N ASN A 116 3.29 -12.48 8.01
CA ASN A 116 2.01 -11.84 7.67
C ASN A 116 0.81 -12.69 8.13
N ALA A 117 0.85 -14.01 7.93
CA ALA A 117 -0.22 -14.91 8.37
C ALA A 117 -0.38 -14.88 9.90
N VAL A 118 0.71 -14.91 10.64
CA VAL A 118 0.70 -14.80 12.12
C VAL A 118 0.13 -13.45 12.55
N TYR A 119 0.55 -12.36 11.91
CA TYR A 119 0.02 -11.02 12.21
C TYR A 119 -1.49 -10.96 12.00
N MET A 120 -1.98 -11.39 10.84
CA MET A 120 -3.41 -11.39 10.54
C MET A 120 -4.22 -12.31 11.47
N ALA A 121 -3.66 -13.47 11.84
CA ALA A 121 -4.31 -14.37 12.80
C ALA A 121 -4.41 -13.78 14.20
N LEU A 122 -3.39 -13.05 14.66
CA LEU A 122 -3.39 -12.36 15.96
C LEU A 122 -4.37 -11.17 15.97
N MET A 123 -4.40 -10.39 14.90
CA MET A 123 -5.29 -9.24 14.79
C MET A 123 -6.75 -9.66 14.62
N GLY A 124 -7.00 -10.68 13.82
CA GLY A 124 -8.33 -11.08 13.43
C GLY A 124 -9.10 -10.00 12.65
N PRO A 125 -10.33 -10.28 12.21
CA PRO A 125 -11.14 -9.32 11.45
C PRO A 125 -11.40 -8.02 12.22
N GLN A 126 -11.64 -8.12 13.52
CA GLN A 126 -11.91 -6.97 14.37
C GLN A 126 -10.67 -6.08 14.52
N GLY A 127 -9.50 -6.66 14.78
CA GLY A 127 -8.26 -5.89 14.89
C GLY A 127 -7.86 -5.22 13.58
N MET A 128 -8.03 -5.89 12.44
CA MET A 128 -7.81 -5.29 11.13
C MET A 128 -8.74 -4.10 10.87
N LYS A 129 -10.00 -4.20 11.27
CA LYS A 129 -10.96 -3.09 11.18
C LYS A 129 -10.54 -1.92 12.08
N GLU A 130 -10.23 -2.16 13.35
CA GLU A 130 -9.81 -1.12 14.30
C GLU A 130 -8.55 -0.39 13.85
N ILE A 131 -7.58 -1.10 13.28
CA ILE A 131 -6.37 -0.50 12.71
C ILE A 131 -6.71 0.37 11.49
N GLY A 132 -7.52 -0.13 10.56
CA GLY A 132 -7.95 0.63 9.39
C GLY A 132 -8.69 1.92 9.76
N GLU A 133 -9.63 1.85 10.71
CA GLU A 133 -10.34 3.02 11.26
C GLU A 133 -9.38 4.00 11.94
N THR A 134 -8.41 3.48 12.71
CA THR A 134 -7.40 4.29 13.38
C THR A 134 -6.54 5.07 12.37
N ILE A 135 -6.10 4.43 11.30
CA ILE A 135 -5.33 5.06 10.23
C ILE A 135 -6.15 6.18 9.57
N LEU A 136 -7.39 5.89 9.18
CA LEU A 136 -8.29 6.89 8.59
C LEU A 136 -8.45 8.11 9.48
N GLN A 137 -8.79 7.91 10.76
CA GLN A 137 -8.99 8.99 11.71
C GLN A 137 -7.74 9.85 11.88
N LYS A 138 -6.57 9.21 12.03
CA LYS A 138 -5.30 9.92 12.19
C LYS A 138 -4.89 10.68 10.94
N SER A 139 -5.06 10.08 9.76
CA SER A 139 -4.74 10.70 8.49
C SER A 139 -5.61 11.94 8.23
N HIS A 140 -6.92 11.82 8.41
CA HIS A 140 -7.85 12.96 8.30
C HIS A 140 -7.56 14.05 9.34
N TYR A 141 -7.22 13.65 10.56
CA TYR A 141 -6.82 14.62 11.60
C TYR A 141 -5.53 15.36 11.23
N ALA A 142 -4.51 14.65 10.74
CA ALA A 142 -3.28 15.27 10.27
C ALA A 142 -3.53 16.25 9.12
N LYS A 143 -4.30 15.84 8.11
CA LYS A 143 -4.70 16.71 6.99
C LYS A 143 -5.39 17.98 7.49
N LYS A 144 -6.33 17.85 8.42
CA LYS A 144 -7.02 19.00 9.04
C LYS A 144 -6.05 19.96 9.76
N LEU A 145 -5.09 19.42 10.52
CA LEU A 145 -4.10 20.25 11.22
C LEU A 145 -3.18 21.01 10.25
N ILE A 146 -2.74 20.33 9.19
CA ILE A 146 -1.80 20.86 8.19
C ILE A 146 -2.50 21.90 7.29
N SER A 147 -3.72 21.62 6.82
CA SER A 147 -4.48 22.55 5.99
C SER A 147 -4.89 23.84 6.72
N GLY A 148 -4.81 23.85 8.05
CA GLY A 148 -5.03 25.06 8.87
C GLY A 148 -3.79 25.96 8.99
N ILE A 149 -2.68 25.67 8.30
CA ILE A 149 -1.47 26.49 8.30
C ILE A 149 -1.57 27.52 7.16
N PRO A 150 -1.37 28.83 7.41
CA PRO A 150 -1.38 29.82 6.35
C PRO A 150 -0.41 29.49 5.22
N GLY A 151 -0.83 29.66 3.98
CA GLY A 151 -0.03 29.34 2.78
C GLY A 151 0.07 27.84 2.44
N VAL A 152 -0.48 26.95 3.26
CA VAL A 152 -0.47 25.49 3.00
C VAL A 152 -1.83 25.07 2.46
N LYS A 153 -1.81 24.27 1.39
CA LYS A 153 -3.01 23.73 0.75
C LYS A 153 -2.99 22.21 0.71
N THR A 154 -4.15 21.60 0.69
CA THR A 154 -4.34 20.16 0.39
C THR A 154 -5.20 20.09 -0.87
N PRO A 155 -4.59 20.01 -2.07
CA PRO A 155 -5.26 20.27 -3.33
C PRO A 155 -6.35 19.25 -3.69
N PHE A 156 -6.27 18.05 -3.14
CA PHE A 156 -7.23 17.00 -3.43
C PHE A 156 -8.29 16.88 -2.34
N ASN A 157 -9.55 17.01 -2.73
CA ASN A 157 -10.71 16.91 -1.82
C ASN A 157 -11.30 15.49 -1.74
N ALA A 158 -10.79 14.55 -2.55
CA ALA A 158 -11.22 13.16 -2.52
C ALA A 158 -10.92 12.51 -1.15
N VAL A 159 -11.73 11.51 -0.82
CA VAL A 159 -11.47 10.64 0.32
C VAL A 159 -10.13 9.92 0.10
N HIS A 160 -9.32 9.83 1.13
CA HIS A 160 -8.03 9.16 1.12
C HIS A 160 -7.93 8.23 2.32
N PHE A 161 -7.09 7.22 2.24
CA PHE A 161 -6.86 6.30 3.35
C PHE A 161 -5.78 6.83 4.30
N ASN A 162 -4.53 6.76 3.90
CA ASN A 162 -3.37 7.11 4.73
C ASN A 162 -2.43 8.14 4.08
N GLU A 163 -2.60 8.43 2.81
CA GLU A 163 -1.74 9.33 2.05
C GLU A 163 -2.52 10.52 1.50
N PHE A 164 -1.93 11.70 1.59
CA PHE A 164 -2.47 12.93 1.04
C PHE A 164 -1.38 13.90 0.62
N VAL A 165 -1.67 14.68 -0.40
CA VAL A 165 -0.74 15.70 -0.93
C VAL A 165 -0.93 17.01 -0.18
N VAL A 166 0.19 17.65 0.14
CA VAL A 166 0.28 18.98 0.73
C VAL A 166 1.07 19.87 -0.23
N ASN A 167 0.50 21.02 -0.59
CA ASN A 167 1.14 21.99 -1.46
C ASN A 167 1.60 23.20 -0.64
N PHE A 168 2.78 23.72 -0.97
CA PHE A 168 3.48 24.80 -0.27
C PHE A 168 3.79 26.01 -1.16
N ASP A 169 3.22 26.13 -2.37
CA ASP A 169 3.53 27.22 -3.31
C ASP A 169 3.38 28.61 -2.69
N ASP A 170 2.34 28.80 -1.89
CA ASP A 170 2.04 30.11 -1.29
C ASP A 170 2.89 30.41 -0.04
N THR A 171 3.83 29.52 0.34
CA THR A 171 4.71 29.72 1.51
C THR A 171 6.03 30.41 1.17
N GLY A 172 6.37 30.54 -0.11
CA GLY A 172 7.65 31.06 -0.56
C GLY A 172 8.84 30.14 -0.28
N LYS A 173 8.59 28.88 0.11
CA LYS A 173 9.64 27.86 0.37
C LYS A 173 9.46 26.65 -0.50
N THR A 174 10.57 26.01 -0.85
CA THR A 174 10.55 24.72 -1.52
C THR A 174 10.30 23.58 -0.53
N VAL A 175 9.80 22.45 -1.03
CA VAL A 175 9.64 21.21 -0.22
C VAL A 175 10.97 20.79 0.37
N SER A 176 12.06 20.90 -0.39
CA SER A 176 13.41 20.55 0.06
C SER A 176 13.84 21.38 1.28
N GLU A 177 13.62 22.70 1.26
CA GLU A 177 13.93 23.60 2.39
C GLU A 177 13.10 23.28 3.62
N ILE A 178 11.80 23.01 3.43
CA ILE A 178 10.88 22.62 4.51
C ILE A 178 11.34 21.27 5.12
N ASN A 179 11.62 20.28 4.30
CA ASN A 179 12.09 18.97 4.75
C ASN A 179 13.45 19.06 5.48
N ALA A 180 14.37 19.86 4.99
CA ALA A 180 15.67 20.10 5.68
C ALA A 180 15.47 20.75 7.06
N ALA A 181 14.52 21.67 7.19
CA ALA A 181 14.21 22.32 8.46
C ALA A 181 13.46 21.39 9.43
N LEU A 182 12.57 20.53 8.93
CA LEU A 182 11.89 19.49 9.72
C LEU A 182 12.88 18.44 10.20
N LEU A 183 13.83 18.04 9.38
CA LEU A 183 14.87 17.06 9.74
C LEU A 183 15.72 17.53 10.93
N LYS A 184 16.06 18.82 11.01
CA LYS A 184 16.73 19.41 12.18
C LYS A 184 15.91 19.27 13.47
N ARG A 185 14.59 19.09 13.36
CA ARG A 185 13.66 18.83 14.47
C ARG A 185 13.37 17.34 14.69
N ARG A 186 14.13 16.45 14.01
CA ARG A 186 13.94 15.00 14.01
C ARG A 186 12.54 14.60 13.50
N ILE A 187 12.11 15.25 12.43
CA ILE A 187 10.87 14.93 11.71
C ILE A 187 11.26 14.69 10.26
N LEU A 188 10.95 13.53 9.74
CA LEU A 188 10.93 13.27 8.31
C LEU A 188 9.68 13.92 7.74
N GLY A 189 9.86 14.80 6.77
CA GLY A 189 8.77 15.46 6.06
C GLY A 189 8.13 14.55 5.03
N GLY A 190 7.25 15.13 4.20
CA GLY A 190 6.64 14.39 3.10
C GLY A 190 7.63 14.11 1.96
N LYS A 191 7.33 13.08 1.14
CA LYS A 191 8.09 12.82 -0.10
C LYS A 191 7.90 14.01 -1.05
N ASP A 192 8.99 14.58 -1.52
CA ASP A 192 8.97 15.66 -2.52
C ASP A 192 8.43 15.12 -3.85
N LEU A 193 7.41 15.80 -4.38
CA LEU A 193 6.76 15.46 -5.65
C LEU A 193 7.10 16.45 -6.77
N SER A 194 7.86 17.50 -6.48
CA SER A 194 8.09 18.62 -7.41
C SER A 194 8.79 18.21 -8.71
N GLU A 195 9.64 17.20 -8.68
CA GLU A 195 10.34 16.67 -9.86
C GLU A 195 9.48 15.65 -10.62
N GLU A 196 8.82 14.72 -9.90
CA GLU A 196 8.01 13.66 -10.52
C GLU A 196 6.67 14.20 -11.06
N PHE A 197 6.13 15.22 -10.43
CA PHE A 197 4.83 15.84 -10.77
C PHE A 197 4.91 17.37 -10.82
N PRO A 198 5.64 17.96 -11.78
CA PRO A 198 5.90 19.42 -11.83
C PRO A 198 4.61 20.27 -11.85
N HIS A 199 3.53 19.74 -12.39
CA HIS A 199 2.23 20.42 -12.43
C HIS A 199 1.57 20.61 -11.05
N LEU A 200 2.04 19.91 -10.03
CA LEU A 200 1.58 20.08 -8.65
C LEU A 200 2.39 21.15 -7.88
N GLY A 201 3.38 21.78 -8.50
CA GLY A 201 4.22 22.80 -7.86
C GLY A 201 5.04 22.23 -6.70
N GLN A 202 5.26 23.04 -5.67
CA GLN A 202 5.97 22.64 -4.46
C GLN A 202 5.08 21.78 -3.58
N SER A 203 4.92 20.53 -3.96
CA SER A 203 4.03 19.57 -3.29
C SER A 203 4.78 18.40 -2.70
N ALA A 204 4.31 17.91 -1.56
CA ALA A 204 4.84 16.73 -0.90
C ALA A 204 3.73 15.72 -0.56
N LEU A 205 4.03 14.43 -0.67
CA LEU A 205 3.16 13.34 -0.24
C LEU A 205 3.43 13.01 1.23
N TYR A 206 2.41 13.15 2.06
CA TYR A 206 2.45 12.74 3.47
C TYR A 206 1.72 11.42 3.65
N CYS A 207 2.31 10.53 4.44
CA CYS A 207 1.73 9.25 4.82
C CYS A 207 1.57 9.17 6.35
N ILE A 208 0.38 8.84 6.81
CA ILE A 208 0.07 8.66 8.24
C ILE A 208 -0.41 7.23 8.45
N SER A 209 0.16 6.58 9.45
CA SER A 209 -0.19 5.20 9.81
C SER A 209 -0.61 5.09 11.29
N GLU A 210 -0.91 3.88 11.73
CA GLU A 210 -1.31 3.56 13.09
C GLU A 210 -0.25 3.90 14.15
N VAL A 211 1.02 3.89 13.78
CA VAL A 211 2.12 4.15 14.71
C VAL A 211 2.23 5.61 15.16
N HIS A 212 1.68 6.54 14.39
CA HIS A 212 1.71 7.96 14.74
C HIS A 212 0.72 8.26 15.86
N THR A 213 1.19 8.91 16.91
CA THR A 213 0.34 9.38 18.00
C THR A 213 -0.26 10.76 17.70
N ALA A 214 -1.33 11.14 18.40
CA ALA A 214 -1.87 12.49 18.31
C ALA A 214 -0.84 13.57 18.69
N LYS A 215 0.12 13.23 19.58
CA LYS A 215 1.23 14.11 19.96
C LYS A 215 2.19 14.33 18.77
N ASP A 216 2.48 13.27 18.02
CA ASP A 216 3.36 13.36 16.85
C ASP A 216 2.71 14.22 15.76
N LEU A 217 1.43 14.03 15.48
CA LEU A 217 0.70 14.82 14.50
C LEU A 217 0.64 16.32 14.88
N LYS A 218 0.40 16.62 16.15
CA LYS A 218 0.46 18.00 16.68
C LYS A 218 1.88 18.57 16.59
N LYS A 219 2.91 17.76 16.89
CA LYS A 219 4.32 18.16 16.75
C LYS A 219 4.65 18.49 15.30
N LEU A 220 4.23 17.66 14.35
CA LEU A 220 4.42 17.91 12.92
C LEU A 220 3.78 19.24 12.51
N ALA A 221 2.49 19.45 12.81
CA ALA A 221 1.79 20.68 12.45
C ALA A 221 2.40 21.93 13.09
N LYS A 222 2.81 21.84 14.37
CA LYS A 222 3.53 22.92 15.07
C LYS A 222 4.86 23.23 14.37
N SER A 223 5.65 22.20 14.06
CA SER A 223 6.95 22.36 13.42
C SER A 223 6.82 22.95 12.01
N LEU A 224 5.80 22.56 11.24
CA LEU A 224 5.49 23.17 9.95
C LEU A 224 5.19 24.67 10.10
N LYS A 225 4.36 25.08 11.06
CA LYS A 225 4.06 26.50 11.34
C LYS A 225 5.29 27.32 11.70
N GLU A 226 6.29 26.71 12.36
CA GLU A 226 7.52 27.38 12.75
C GLU A 226 8.56 27.43 11.63
N VAL A 227 8.44 26.57 10.63
CA VAL A 227 9.35 26.50 9.46
C VAL A 227 8.83 27.37 8.33
N ILE A 228 7.52 27.49 8.18
CA ILE A 228 6.84 28.31 7.20
C ILE A 228 6.64 29.71 7.82
N PRO A 229 7.08 30.78 7.15
CA PRO A 229 7.00 32.15 7.68
C PRO A 229 5.55 32.66 7.85
#